data_46b3f1c3e1c9ddb1f92a304e278ed495
#
_entry.id   46b3f1c3e1c9ddb1f92a304e278ed495
#
_cell.length_a   1.000
_cell.length_b   1.000
_cell.length_c   1.000
_cell.angle_alpha   90.00
_cell.angle_beta   90.00
_cell.angle_gamma   90.00
#
_symmetry.space_group_name_H-M   'P 1'
#
loop_
_entity.id
_entity.type
_entity.pdbx_description
1 polymer ?
#
loop_
_entity_poly.entity_id
_entity_poly.type
_entity_poly.pdbx_seq_one_letter_code
_entity_poly.pdbx_strand_id
1 'polypeptide(L)'
;MVIRIASVVLSLAGLLALLLGLLFWTGAALNLMQMHMLLGLLAVGALLVIGIGQAFSKGGSWIIAAGALVVGAATVVIGMTQISLMPGEFHWVIQVIHLVLGLLTIGMGHMGAARHRKGSAG
;
A
#
# COMPACT_ATOMS: atom_id res chain seq x y z
N MET A 1 -16.13 -12.17 2.11
CA MET A 1 -16.00 -11.52 3.43
C MET A 1 -14.57 -11.10 3.72
N VAL A 2 -13.58 -11.97 3.51
CA VAL A 2 -12.16 -11.65 3.78
C VAL A 2 -11.69 -10.45 2.95
N ILE A 3 -11.97 -10.43 1.65
CA ILE A 3 -11.55 -9.32 0.77
C ILE A 3 -12.25 -8.02 1.15
N ARG A 4 -13.49 -8.10 1.60
CA ARG A 4 -14.22 -6.92 2.07
C ARG A 4 -13.56 -6.33 3.32
N ILE A 5 -13.20 -7.16 4.28
CA ILE A 5 -12.50 -6.74 5.50
C ILE A 5 -11.12 -6.17 5.12
N ALA A 6 -10.38 -6.86 4.26
CA ALA A 6 -9.07 -6.39 3.80
C ALA A 6 -9.18 -5.03 3.09
N SER A 7 -10.25 -4.81 2.32
CA SER A 7 -10.49 -3.54 1.64
C SER A 7 -10.72 -2.40 2.62
N VAL A 8 -11.43 -2.64 3.71
CA VAL A 8 -11.63 -1.65 4.79
C VAL A 8 -10.32 -1.37 5.50
N VAL A 9 -9.56 -2.40 5.84
CA VAL A 9 -8.25 -2.26 6.48
C VAL A 9 -7.31 -1.46 5.58
N LEU A 10 -7.26 -1.79 4.29
CA LEU A 10 -6.45 -1.07 3.31
C LEU A 10 -6.79 0.41 3.28
N SER A 11 -8.09 0.73 3.21
CA SER A 11 -8.56 2.12 3.14
C SER A 11 -8.19 2.91 4.38
N LEU A 12 -8.46 2.36 5.56
CA LEU A 12 -8.19 3.05 6.82
C LEU A 12 -6.69 3.14 7.11
N ALA A 13 -5.99 2.02 7.05
CA ALA A 13 -4.56 1.99 7.33
C ALA A 13 -3.77 2.77 6.27
N GLY A 14 -4.14 2.63 5.00
CA GLY A 14 -3.48 3.33 3.90
C GLY A 14 -3.67 4.84 4.00
N LEU A 15 -4.88 5.31 4.29
CA LEU A 15 -5.16 6.73 4.44
C LEU A 15 -4.40 7.32 5.64
N LEU A 16 -4.43 6.64 6.78
CA LEU A 16 -3.72 7.11 7.98
C LEU A 16 -2.21 7.11 7.76
N ALA A 17 -1.67 6.08 7.11
CA ALA A 17 -0.25 6.03 6.78
C ALA A 17 0.14 7.17 5.83
N LEU A 18 -0.70 7.45 4.84
CA LEU A 18 -0.50 8.55 3.89
C LEU A 18 -0.46 9.90 4.61
N LEU A 19 -1.44 10.16 5.49
CA LEU A 19 -1.50 11.41 6.25
C LEU A 19 -0.27 11.58 7.14
N LEU A 20 0.15 10.53 7.83
CA LEU A 20 1.35 10.57 8.66
C LEU A 20 2.61 10.82 7.81
N GLY A 21 2.72 10.16 6.67
CA GLY A 21 3.85 10.37 5.76
C GLY A 21 3.95 11.81 5.28
N LEU A 22 2.83 12.42 4.94
CA LEU A 22 2.79 13.84 4.54
C LEU A 22 3.17 14.76 5.71
N LEU A 23 2.73 14.46 6.92
CA LEU A 23 3.14 15.21 8.12
C LEU A 23 4.64 15.12 8.36
N PHE A 24 5.22 13.94 8.20
CA PHE A 24 6.68 13.76 8.37
C PHE A 24 7.47 14.60 7.37
N TRP A 25 6.95 14.78 6.16
CA TRP A 25 7.60 15.63 5.15
C TRP A 25 7.71 17.08 5.60
N THR A 26 6.77 17.55 6.41
CA THR A 26 6.81 18.89 7.00
C THR A 26 7.65 18.95 8.30
N GLY A 27 8.19 17.83 8.75
CA GLY A 27 8.90 17.74 10.01
C GLY A 27 8.01 17.53 11.23
N ALA A 28 6.70 17.40 11.03
CA ALA A 28 5.74 17.22 12.12
C ALA A 28 5.55 15.74 12.46
N ALA A 29 5.15 15.47 13.70
CA ALA A 29 4.70 14.15 14.18
C ALA A 29 5.75 13.02 14.01
N LEU A 30 7.05 13.35 14.01
CA LEU A 30 8.12 12.35 13.80
C LEU A 30 8.12 11.25 14.87
N ASN A 31 7.58 11.51 16.05
CA ASN A 31 7.42 10.51 17.10
C ASN A 31 6.41 9.41 16.73
N LEU A 32 5.62 9.59 15.67
CA LEU A 32 4.66 8.62 15.17
C LEU A 32 5.20 7.77 14.02
N MET A 33 6.52 7.78 13.80
CA MET A 33 7.15 7.03 12.71
C MET A 33 6.83 5.53 12.79
N GLN A 34 6.89 4.94 13.98
CA GLN A 34 6.56 3.52 14.17
C GLN A 34 5.10 3.24 13.85
N MET A 35 4.20 4.16 14.19
CA MET A 35 2.77 4.04 13.84
C MET A 35 2.59 4.04 12.32
N HIS A 36 3.28 4.94 11.62
CA HIS A 36 3.26 4.97 10.16
C HIS A 36 3.76 3.66 9.55
N MET A 37 4.86 3.11 10.08
CA MET A 37 5.39 1.83 9.61
C MET A 37 4.40 0.69 9.82
N LEU A 38 3.77 0.62 10.98
CA LEU A 38 2.78 -0.40 11.30
C LEU A 38 1.56 -0.30 10.37
N LEU A 39 1.03 0.91 10.19
CA LEU A 39 -0.10 1.17 9.30
C LEU A 39 0.25 0.82 7.85
N GLY A 40 1.48 1.13 7.42
CA GLY A 40 1.96 0.76 6.10
C GLY A 40 2.02 -0.75 5.89
N LEU A 41 2.51 -1.48 6.90
CA LEU A 41 2.54 -2.95 6.84
C LEU A 41 1.13 -3.54 6.80
N LEU A 42 0.20 -2.99 7.55
CA LEU A 42 -1.21 -3.41 7.50
C LEU A 42 -1.81 -3.16 6.12
N ALA A 43 -1.54 -1.99 5.53
CA ALA A 43 -2.03 -1.66 4.19
C ALA A 43 -1.46 -2.61 3.13
N VAL A 44 -0.16 -2.88 3.17
CA VAL A 44 0.48 -3.82 2.23
C VAL A 44 -0.03 -5.24 2.44
N GLY A 45 -0.19 -5.67 3.70
CA GLY A 45 -0.78 -6.97 4.01
C GLY A 45 -2.18 -7.11 3.44
N ALA A 46 -3.02 -6.08 3.60
CA ALA A 46 -4.36 -6.04 3.02
C ALA A 46 -4.31 -6.08 1.49
N LEU A 47 -3.39 -5.35 0.88
CA LEU A 47 -3.18 -5.39 -0.58
C LEU A 47 -2.87 -6.82 -1.06
N LEU A 48 -2.00 -7.53 -0.36
CA LEU A 48 -1.63 -8.90 -0.73
C LEU A 48 -2.82 -9.85 -0.60
N VAL A 49 -3.59 -9.73 0.48
CA VAL A 49 -4.81 -10.53 0.68
C VAL A 49 -5.79 -10.29 -0.47
N ILE A 50 -6.02 -9.03 -0.83
CA ILE A 50 -6.93 -8.66 -1.93
C ILE A 50 -6.37 -9.16 -3.27
N GLY A 51 -5.09 -8.88 -3.54
CA GLY A 51 -4.46 -9.21 -4.82
C GLY A 51 -4.45 -10.72 -5.08
N ILE A 52 -4.07 -11.50 -4.08
CA ILE A 52 -4.05 -12.96 -4.19
C ILE A 52 -5.47 -13.52 -4.17
N GLY A 53 -6.31 -13.03 -3.26
CA GLY A 53 -7.69 -13.52 -3.12
C GLY A 53 -8.52 -13.31 -4.38
N GLN A 54 -8.40 -12.15 -5.05
CA GLN A 54 -9.14 -11.91 -6.28
C GLN A 54 -8.67 -12.82 -7.43
N ALA A 55 -7.42 -13.25 -7.43
CA ALA A 55 -6.91 -14.14 -8.48
C ALA A 55 -7.63 -15.48 -8.51
N PHE A 56 -8.11 -15.94 -7.36
CA PHE A 56 -8.90 -17.16 -7.25
C PHE A 56 -10.39 -16.95 -7.53
N SER A 57 -10.82 -15.71 -7.72
CA SER A 57 -12.22 -15.38 -8.04
C SER A 57 -12.51 -15.61 -9.52
N LYS A 58 -13.80 -15.81 -9.85
CA LYS A 58 -14.23 -15.85 -11.23
C LYS A 58 -13.86 -14.54 -11.93
N GLY A 59 -13.12 -14.64 -13.03
CA GLY A 59 -12.61 -13.46 -13.73
C GLY A 59 -11.44 -12.78 -13.04
N GLY A 60 -10.83 -13.44 -12.08
CA GLY A 60 -9.63 -12.93 -11.39
C GLY A 60 -8.41 -12.80 -12.31
N SER A 61 -7.42 -12.08 -11.83
CA SER A 61 -6.20 -11.80 -12.60
C SER A 61 -4.96 -12.09 -11.78
N TRP A 62 -4.14 -12.99 -12.27
CA TRP A 62 -2.82 -13.27 -11.68
C TRP A 62 -1.83 -12.13 -11.94
N ILE A 63 -2.08 -11.30 -12.96
CA ILE A 63 -1.28 -10.09 -13.21
C ILE A 63 -1.48 -9.10 -12.07
N ILE A 64 -2.71 -8.93 -11.59
CA ILE A 64 -3.00 -8.08 -10.42
C ILE A 64 -2.34 -8.65 -9.17
N ALA A 65 -2.36 -9.96 -8.98
CA ALA A 65 -1.69 -10.61 -7.86
C ALA A 65 -0.18 -10.36 -7.89
N ALA A 66 0.45 -10.54 -9.04
CA ALA A 66 1.88 -10.28 -9.22
C ALA A 66 2.20 -8.79 -9.00
N GLY A 67 1.39 -7.90 -9.55
CA GLY A 67 1.54 -6.46 -9.36
C GLY A 67 1.41 -6.06 -7.89
N ALA A 68 0.46 -6.64 -7.16
CA ALA A 68 0.28 -6.40 -5.73
C ALA A 68 1.53 -6.81 -4.95
N LEU A 69 2.11 -7.96 -5.27
CA LEU A 69 3.34 -8.43 -4.62
C LEU A 69 4.51 -7.48 -4.90
N VAL A 70 4.70 -7.08 -6.15
CA VAL A 70 5.79 -6.17 -6.54
C VAL A 70 5.62 -4.80 -5.89
N VAL A 71 4.45 -4.19 -6.00
CA VAL A 71 4.18 -2.86 -5.44
C VAL A 71 4.26 -2.91 -3.92
N GLY A 72 3.68 -3.92 -3.29
CA GLY A 72 3.72 -4.07 -1.83
C GLY A 72 5.15 -4.23 -1.32
N ALA A 73 5.93 -5.12 -1.94
CA ALA A 73 7.33 -5.33 -1.56
C ALA A 73 8.16 -4.06 -1.75
N ALA A 74 7.99 -3.37 -2.89
CA ALA A 74 8.70 -2.12 -3.17
C ALA A 74 8.33 -1.04 -2.15
N THR A 75 7.05 -0.92 -1.79
CA THR A 75 6.59 0.06 -0.80
C THR A 75 7.27 -0.16 0.56
N VAL A 76 7.32 -1.41 1.02
CA VAL A 76 7.95 -1.75 2.30
C VAL A 76 9.45 -1.54 2.25
N VAL A 77 10.13 -2.05 1.24
CA VAL A 77 11.60 -1.96 1.13
C VAL A 77 12.04 -0.51 1.03
N ILE A 78 11.42 0.29 0.16
CA ILE A 78 11.74 1.71 0.03
C ILE A 78 11.42 2.45 1.34
N GLY A 79 10.28 2.16 1.97
CA GLY A 79 9.89 2.79 3.22
C GLY A 79 10.89 2.52 4.35
N MET A 80 11.40 1.30 4.45
CA MET A 80 12.36 0.92 5.50
C MET A 80 13.78 1.43 5.24
N THR A 81 14.14 1.67 3.98
CA THR A 81 15.51 2.03 3.60
C THR A 81 15.66 3.47 3.14
N GLN A 82 14.57 4.23 3.02
CA GLN A 82 14.61 5.57 2.41
C GLN A 82 15.55 6.54 3.13
N ILE A 83 15.77 6.37 4.43
CA ILE A 83 16.71 7.26 5.19
C ILE A 83 18.13 7.16 4.63
N SER A 84 18.52 5.97 4.19
CA SER A 84 19.86 5.73 3.64
C SER A 84 19.92 5.88 2.11
N LEU A 85 18.77 6.00 1.46
CA LEU A 85 18.73 6.17 0.00
C LEU A 85 18.78 7.64 -0.37
N MET A 86 19.62 7.98 -1.35
CA MET A 86 19.76 9.33 -1.90
C MET A 86 19.84 10.40 -0.80
N PRO A 87 20.80 10.30 0.14
CA PRO A 87 20.93 11.32 1.19
C PRO A 87 21.33 12.68 0.56
N GLY A 88 20.98 13.77 1.25
CA GLY A 88 21.32 15.11 0.81
C GLY A 88 20.20 15.76 0.00
N GLU A 89 20.59 16.61 -0.96
CA GLU A 89 19.67 17.47 -1.71
C GLU A 89 18.59 16.70 -2.49
N PHE A 90 18.87 15.46 -2.92
CA PHE A 90 17.97 14.66 -3.73
C PHE A 90 17.13 13.69 -2.91
N HIS A 91 17.17 13.77 -1.59
CA HIS A 91 16.39 12.85 -0.74
C HIS A 91 14.88 12.95 -1.01
N TRP A 92 14.40 14.13 -1.42
CA TRP A 92 13.00 14.31 -1.78
C TRP A 92 12.55 13.38 -2.91
N VAL A 93 13.45 12.98 -3.79
CA VAL A 93 13.12 12.07 -4.90
C VAL A 93 12.66 10.72 -4.35
N ILE A 94 13.38 10.17 -3.36
CA ILE A 94 13.00 8.88 -2.77
C ILE A 94 11.71 9.02 -1.96
N GLN A 95 11.47 10.17 -1.33
CA GLN A 95 10.22 10.44 -0.64
C GLN A 95 9.04 10.45 -1.60
N VAL A 96 9.19 11.07 -2.77
CA VAL A 96 8.15 11.06 -3.82
C VAL A 96 7.92 9.65 -4.34
N ILE A 97 8.98 8.87 -4.58
CA ILE A 97 8.85 7.49 -5.03
C ILE A 97 8.06 6.68 -3.99
N HIS A 98 8.37 6.82 -2.71
CA HIS A 98 7.64 6.12 -1.65
C HIS A 98 6.18 6.56 -1.58
N LEU A 99 5.91 7.85 -1.73
CA LEU A 99 4.54 8.38 -1.79
C LEU A 99 3.75 7.76 -2.95
N VAL A 100 4.33 7.73 -4.15
CA VAL A 100 3.69 7.14 -5.33
C VAL A 100 3.40 5.66 -5.10
N LEU A 101 4.36 4.91 -4.52
CA LEU A 101 4.16 3.50 -4.18
C LEU A 101 3.03 3.31 -3.17
N GLY A 102 2.91 4.20 -2.19
CA GLY A 102 1.80 4.17 -1.23
C GLY A 102 0.45 4.39 -1.91
N LEU A 103 0.37 5.35 -2.82
CA LEU A 103 -0.84 5.61 -3.60
C LEU A 103 -1.18 4.42 -4.51
N LEU A 104 -0.18 3.80 -5.13
CA LEU A 104 -0.37 2.59 -5.94
C LEU A 104 -0.87 1.42 -5.08
N THR A 105 -0.36 1.28 -3.86
CA THR A 105 -0.83 0.25 -2.92
C THR A 105 -2.33 0.38 -2.68
N ILE A 106 -2.80 1.58 -2.39
CA ILE A 106 -4.23 1.85 -2.16
C ILE A 106 -5.02 1.61 -3.44
N GLY A 107 -4.58 2.18 -4.57
CA GLY A 107 -5.28 2.08 -5.85
C GLY A 107 -5.39 0.64 -6.36
N MET A 108 -4.31 -0.12 -6.30
CA MET A 108 -4.30 -1.52 -6.73
C MET A 108 -5.18 -2.39 -5.83
N GLY A 109 -5.19 -2.11 -4.53
CA GLY A 109 -6.07 -2.82 -3.60
C GLY A 109 -7.54 -2.61 -3.95
N HIS A 110 -7.93 -1.37 -4.24
CA HIS A 110 -9.31 -1.07 -4.65
C HIS A 110 -9.66 -1.69 -6.00
N MET A 111 -8.72 -1.70 -6.94
CA MET A 111 -8.91 -2.35 -8.24
C MET A 111 -9.11 -3.86 -8.07
N GLY A 112 -8.30 -4.50 -7.24
CA GLY A 112 -8.43 -5.92 -6.95
C GLY A 112 -9.75 -6.26 -6.26
N ALA A 113 -10.15 -5.45 -5.28
CA ALA A 113 -11.43 -5.62 -4.58
C ALA A 113 -12.62 -5.45 -5.54
N ALA A 114 -12.57 -4.47 -6.44
CA ALA A 114 -13.60 -4.27 -7.44
C ALA A 114 -13.71 -5.47 -8.38
N ARG A 115 -12.57 -6.03 -8.79
CA ARG A 115 -12.56 -7.22 -9.64
C ARG A 115 -13.16 -8.44 -8.95
N HIS A 116 -12.84 -8.60 -7.67
CA HIS A 116 -13.43 -9.68 -6.85
C HIS A 116 -14.95 -9.53 -6.76
N ARG A 117 -15.45 -8.32 -6.52
CA ARG A 117 -16.90 -8.05 -6.44
C ARG A 117 -17.62 -8.39 -7.75
N LYS A 118 -17.02 -8.04 -8.89
CA LYS A 118 -17.59 -8.35 -10.21
C LYS A 118 -17.66 -9.87 -10.42
N GLY A 119 -16.63 -10.60 -10.04
CA GLY A 119 -16.62 -12.05 -10.13
C GLY A 119 -17.67 -12.72 -9.23
N SER A 120 -17.91 -12.16 -8.05
CA SER A 120 -18.90 -12.68 -7.10
C SER A 120 -20.36 -12.38 -7.54
N ALA A 121 -20.55 -11.27 -8.25
CA ALA A 121 -21.90 -10.88 -8.75
C ALA A 121 -22.31 -11.64 -10.00
N GLY A 122 -21.37 -12.16 -10.75
CA GLY A 122 -21.60 -12.93 -11.97
C GLY A 122 -21.59 -14.41 -11.73
#